data_d22b695921233c26bed8aa1bc8824ad6
#
_entry.id   d22b695921233c26bed8aa1bc8824ad6
#
_cell.length_a   1.000
_cell.length_b   1.000
_cell.length_c   1.000
_cell.angle_alpha   90.00
_cell.angle_beta   90.00
_cell.angle_gamma   90.00
#
_symmetry.space_group_name_H-M   'P 1'
#
loop_
_entity.id
_entity.type
_entity.pdbx_description
1 polymer ?
#
loop_
_entity_poly.entity_id
_entity_poly.type
_entity_poly.pdbx_seq_one_letter_code
_entity_poly.pdbx_strand_id
1 'polypeptide(L)'
;MQICKIVPEKLRPALELIWEVFEEFEVPDYEEMGIQTFRHFIEYHNMVEKVNQGEMKFYGCYLNQYLIGVIALRTGQHISLLFVRGKLHHLG
;
A
#
# COMPACT_ATOMS: atom_id res chain seq x y z
N MET A 1 2.41 7.04 -17.31
CA MET A 1 2.33 6.32 -16.02
C MET A 1 2.32 4.82 -16.27
N GLN A 2 3.06 4.08 -15.49
CA GLN A 2 3.11 2.63 -15.60
C GLN A 2 2.53 1.98 -14.35
N ILE A 3 1.80 0.87 -14.55
CA ILE A 3 1.30 0.07 -13.45
C ILE A 3 1.94 -1.31 -13.57
N CYS A 4 2.68 -1.71 -12.53
CA CYS A 4 3.41 -2.97 -12.54
C CYS A 4 3.12 -3.77 -11.28
N LYS A 5 3.04 -5.10 -11.44
CA LYS A 5 2.90 -5.96 -10.28
C LYS A 5 4.16 -5.90 -9.44
N ILE A 6 3.99 -5.83 -8.13
CA ILE A 6 5.11 -5.77 -7.20
C ILE A 6 5.40 -7.17 -6.66
N VAL A 7 6.63 -7.65 -6.90
CA VAL A 7 7.06 -8.94 -6.35
C VAL A 7 7.45 -8.75 -4.88
N PRO A 8 7.42 -9.84 -4.08
CA PRO A 8 7.72 -9.73 -2.65
C PRO A 8 9.04 -9.04 -2.32
N GLU A 9 10.07 -9.24 -3.15
CA GLU A 9 11.38 -8.65 -2.93
C GLU A 9 11.36 -7.12 -3.00
N LYS A 10 10.32 -6.56 -3.63
CA LYS A 10 10.20 -5.10 -3.82
C LYS A 10 9.05 -4.50 -3.03
N LEU A 11 8.51 -5.23 -2.07
CA LEU A 11 7.39 -4.74 -1.28
C LEU A 11 7.75 -3.62 -0.32
N ARG A 12 9.00 -3.54 0.17
CA ARG A 12 9.36 -2.53 1.18
C ARG A 12 9.05 -1.10 0.77
N PRO A 13 9.46 -0.64 -0.42
CA PRO A 13 9.11 0.73 -0.83
C PRO A 13 7.61 0.95 -0.92
N ALA A 14 6.86 -0.06 -1.36
CA ALA A 14 5.41 0.03 -1.45
C ALA A 14 4.78 0.17 -0.07
N LEU A 15 5.24 -0.62 0.89
CA LEU A 15 4.71 -0.56 2.26
C LEU A 15 5.09 0.75 2.94
N GLU A 16 6.27 1.28 2.65
CA GLU A 16 6.67 2.59 3.15
C GLU A 16 5.77 3.68 2.61
N LEU A 17 5.44 3.63 1.32
CA LEU A 17 4.51 4.59 0.73
C LEU A 17 3.14 4.49 1.39
N ILE A 18 2.64 3.28 1.58
CA ILE A 18 1.35 3.07 2.24
C ILE A 18 1.36 3.70 3.62
N TRP A 19 2.42 3.48 4.39
CA TRP A 19 2.52 4.05 5.74
C TRP A 19 2.58 5.58 5.70
N GLU A 20 3.38 6.15 4.80
CA GLU A 20 3.48 7.61 4.67
C GLU A 20 2.14 8.25 4.35
N VAL A 21 1.40 7.68 3.40
CA VAL A 21 0.10 8.20 3.02
C VAL A 21 -0.90 8.02 4.16
N PHE A 22 -0.87 6.88 4.84
CA PHE A 22 -1.73 6.64 5.98
C PHE A 22 -1.48 7.66 7.09
N GLU A 23 -0.21 7.93 7.41
CA GLU A 23 0.13 8.92 8.42
C GLU A 23 -0.40 10.31 8.07
N GLU A 24 -0.29 10.69 6.82
CA GLU A 24 -0.69 12.01 6.38
C GLU A 24 -2.19 12.22 6.38
N PHE A 25 -2.94 11.22 5.90
CA PHE A 25 -4.37 11.40 5.63
C PHE A 25 -5.30 10.66 6.57
N GLU A 26 -4.86 9.58 7.19
CA GLU A 26 -5.74 8.74 7.99
C GLU A 26 -5.50 8.85 9.49
N VAL A 27 -4.23 9.01 9.91
CA VAL A 27 -3.91 9.06 11.34
C VAL A 27 -4.70 10.11 12.10
N PRO A 28 -4.94 11.32 11.56
CA PRO A 28 -5.72 12.32 12.30
C PRO A 28 -7.12 11.85 12.69
N ASP A 29 -7.69 10.89 11.95
CA ASP A 29 -9.04 10.40 12.19
C ASP A 29 -9.08 9.05 12.90
N TYR A 30 -7.93 8.49 13.25
CA TYR A 30 -7.83 7.16 13.84
C TYR A 30 -7.43 7.21 15.30
N GLU A 31 -7.94 6.27 16.10
CA GLU A 31 -7.47 6.07 17.46
C GLU A 31 -6.13 5.34 17.45
N GLU A 32 -5.38 5.50 18.53
CA GLU A 32 -4.05 4.89 18.66
C GLU A 32 -4.07 3.39 18.38
N MET A 33 -5.06 2.68 18.91
CA MET A 33 -5.17 1.24 18.71
C MET A 33 -5.35 0.89 17.23
N GLY A 34 -6.17 1.67 16.52
CA GLY A 34 -6.36 1.47 15.09
C GLY A 34 -5.10 1.72 14.30
N ILE A 35 -4.34 2.73 14.68
CA ILE A 35 -3.07 3.05 14.04
C ILE A 35 -2.08 1.89 14.21
N GLN A 36 -1.94 1.37 15.43
CA GLN A 36 -1.05 0.26 15.69
C GLN A 36 -1.48 -1.01 14.96
N THR A 37 -2.78 -1.27 14.93
CA THR A 37 -3.32 -2.43 14.22
C THR A 37 -2.98 -2.37 12.74
N PHE A 38 -3.15 -1.19 12.11
CA PHE A 38 -2.82 -1.04 10.71
C PHE A 38 -1.32 -1.18 10.48
N ARG A 39 -0.49 -0.61 11.36
CA ARG A 39 0.95 -0.69 11.23
C ARG A 39 1.44 -2.13 11.29
N HIS A 40 0.88 -2.93 12.20
CA HIS A 40 1.21 -4.35 12.27
C HIS A 40 0.73 -5.11 11.04
N PHE A 41 -0.45 -4.75 10.54
CA PHE A 41 -1.01 -5.39 9.36
C PHE A 41 -0.09 -5.23 8.15
N ILE A 42 0.47 -4.04 7.93
CA ILE A 42 1.33 -3.78 6.77
C ILE A 42 2.81 -4.11 7.01
N GLU A 43 3.14 -4.76 8.12
CA GLU A 43 4.51 -5.17 8.36
C GLU A 43 4.99 -6.07 7.22
N TYR A 44 6.27 -5.88 6.84
CA TYR A 44 6.84 -6.57 5.68
C TYR A 44 6.64 -8.08 5.70
N HIS A 45 7.00 -8.73 6.81
CA HIS A 45 6.88 -10.19 6.90
C HIS A 45 5.45 -10.67 6.76
N ASN A 46 4.51 -9.93 7.35
CA ASN A 46 3.10 -10.26 7.25
C ASN A 46 2.61 -10.15 5.80
N MET A 47 2.99 -9.08 5.12
CA MET A 47 2.55 -8.86 3.74
C MET A 47 3.21 -9.84 2.77
N VAL A 48 4.49 -10.13 2.95
CA VAL A 48 5.17 -11.12 2.12
C VAL A 48 4.49 -12.48 2.25
N GLU A 49 4.15 -12.87 3.47
CA GLU A 49 3.46 -14.14 3.69
C GLU A 49 2.12 -14.18 2.97
N LYS A 50 1.35 -13.10 3.05
CA LYS A 50 0.05 -13.02 2.37
C LYS A 50 0.20 -13.06 0.86
N VAL A 51 1.21 -12.41 0.30
CA VAL A 51 1.46 -12.47 -1.13
C VAL A 51 1.87 -13.89 -1.54
N ASN A 52 2.74 -14.52 -0.77
CA ASN A 52 3.19 -15.87 -1.08
C ASN A 52 2.07 -16.90 -0.98
N GLN A 53 1.10 -16.66 -0.12
CA GLN A 53 -0.06 -17.53 0.02
C GLN A 53 -1.15 -17.23 -1.01
N GLY A 54 -0.96 -16.22 -1.84
CA GLY A 54 -1.95 -15.84 -2.84
C GLY A 54 -3.13 -15.07 -2.26
N GLU A 55 -3.04 -14.61 -1.03
CA GLU A 55 -4.12 -13.86 -0.40
C GLU A 55 -4.17 -12.39 -0.83
N MET A 56 -3.02 -11.83 -1.19
CA MET A 56 -2.94 -10.43 -1.62
C MET A 56 -2.04 -10.28 -2.82
N LYS A 57 -2.35 -9.26 -3.63
CA LYS A 57 -1.51 -8.85 -4.76
C LYS A 57 -1.29 -7.35 -4.67
N PHE A 58 -0.09 -6.92 -4.97
CA PHE A 58 0.28 -5.51 -4.94
C PHE A 58 0.71 -5.05 -6.32
N TYR A 59 0.25 -3.85 -6.69
CA TYR A 59 0.64 -3.19 -7.93
C TYR A 59 1.14 -1.80 -7.61
N GLY A 60 2.26 -1.44 -8.23
CA GLY A 60 2.82 -0.11 -8.07
C GLY A 60 2.47 0.76 -9.26
N CYS A 61 2.16 2.01 -8.99
CA CYS A 61 1.95 3.02 -10.03
C CYS A 61 3.20 3.89 -10.08
N TYR A 62 3.83 3.98 -11.24
CA TYR A 62 5.10 4.68 -11.40
C TYR A 62 4.96 5.82 -12.39
N LEU A 63 5.58 6.95 -12.07
CA LEU A 63 5.69 8.09 -12.96
C LEU A 63 7.18 8.45 -13.06
N ASN A 64 7.75 8.33 -14.26
CA ASN A 64 9.18 8.57 -14.48
C ASN A 64 10.04 7.77 -13.49
N GLN A 65 9.71 6.49 -13.29
CA GLN A 65 10.41 5.57 -12.41
C GLN A 65 10.22 5.83 -10.92
N TYR A 66 9.40 6.82 -10.55
CA TYR A 66 9.08 7.06 -9.14
C TYR A 66 7.79 6.36 -8.77
N LEU A 67 7.79 5.69 -7.63
CA LEU A 67 6.60 5.06 -7.11
C LEU A 67 5.69 6.15 -6.53
N ILE A 68 4.54 6.36 -7.16
CA ILE A 68 3.59 7.39 -6.74
C ILE A 68 2.32 6.84 -6.13
N GLY A 69 2.06 5.55 -6.29
CA GLY A 69 0.87 4.95 -5.72
C GLY A 69 1.00 3.44 -5.62
N VAL A 70 0.17 2.85 -4.79
CA VAL A 70 0.13 1.41 -4.57
C VAL A 70 -1.32 0.96 -4.53
N ILE A 71 -1.62 -0.12 -5.26
CA ILE A 71 -2.91 -0.78 -5.25
C ILE A 71 -2.71 -2.15 -4.62
N ALA A 72 -3.49 -2.45 -3.60
CA ALA A 72 -3.47 -3.76 -2.97
C ALA A 72 -4.83 -4.43 -3.17
N LEU A 73 -4.81 -5.63 -3.71
CA LEU A 73 -6.00 -6.43 -3.97
C LEU A 73 -6.01 -7.67 -3.09
N ARG A 74 -7.14 -7.95 -2.49
CA ARG A 74 -7.33 -9.17 -1.72
C ARG A 74 -8.02 -10.20 -2.59
N THR A 75 -7.56 -11.46 -2.53
CA THR A 75 -8.14 -12.53 -3.31
C THR A 75 -9.63 -12.68 -3.01
N GLY A 76 -10.43 -12.77 -4.07
CA GLY A 76 -11.88 -12.96 -3.93
C GLY A 76 -12.65 -11.70 -3.57
N GLN A 77 -11.98 -10.57 -3.47
CA GLN A 77 -12.61 -9.29 -3.15
C GLN A 77 -12.22 -8.24 -4.16
N HIS A 78 -12.95 -7.12 -4.13
CA HIS A 78 -12.62 -5.98 -4.95
C HIS A 78 -11.38 -5.27 -4.40
N ILE A 79 -11.08 -4.09 -4.91
CA ILE A 79 -9.93 -3.31 -4.45
C ILE A 79 -10.00 -3.16 -2.94
N SER A 80 -8.94 -3.57 -2.26
CA SER A 80 -8.86 -3.45 -0.82
C SER A 80 -8.30 -2.11 -0.39
N LEU A 81 -7.21 -1.68 -1.02
CA LEU A 81 -6.51 -0.46 -0.63
C LEU A 81 -5.98 0.24 -1.87
N LEU A 82 -6.08 1.56 -1.86
CA LEU A 82 -5.49 2.41 -2.89
C LEU A 82 -4.83 3.59 -2.18
N PHE A 83 -3.52 3.70 -2.30
CA PHE A 83 -2.75 4.77 -1.69
C PHE A 83 -2.01 5.54 -2.77
N VAL A 84 -2.14 6.86 -2.77
CA VAL A 84 -1.47 7.75 -3.72
C VAL A 84 -0.80 8.86 -2.94
N ARG A 85 0.43 9.22 -3.33
CA ARG A 85 1.15 10.29 -2.64
C ARG A 85 0.33 11.58 -2.64
N GLY A 86 0.40 12.32 -1.53
CA GLY A 86 -0.45 13.47 -1.29
C GLY A 86 -0.47 14.51 -2.39
N LYS A 87 0.68 14.76 -3.00
CA LYS A 87 0.79 15.73 -4.08
C LYS A 87 -0.06 15.37 -5.30
N LEU A 88 -0.46 14.12 -5.43
CA LEU A 88 -1.16 13.60 -6.59
C LEU A 88 -2.63 13.31 -6.33
N HIS A 89 -3.08 13.50 -5.08
CA HIS A 89 -4.47 13.21 -4.74
C HIS A 89 -5.46 14.07 -5.51
N HIS A 90 -5.04 15.26 -5.92
CA HIS A 90 -5.93 16.18 -6.62
C HIS A 90 -5.87 16.06 -8.14
N LEU A 91 -5.07 15.14 -8.64
CA LEU A 91 -4.92 14.94 -10.07
C LEU A 91 -5.88 13.89 -10.65
N GLY A 92 -6.51 13.16 -9.78
CA GLY A 92 -7.42 12.09 -10.23
C GLY A 92 -8.83 12.26 -9.72
#